data_005f8c76489c7e78419c192db3de945c
#
_entry.id   005f8c76489c7e78419c192db3de945c
#
_cell.length_a   1.000
_cell.length_b   1.000
_cell.length_c   1.000
_cell.angle_alpha   90.00
_cell.angle_beta   90.00
_cell.angle_gamma   90.00
#
_symmetry.space_group_name_H-M   'P 1'
#
loop_
_entity.id
_entity.type
_entity.pdbx_description
1 polymer ?
#
loop_
_entity_poly.entity_id
_entity_poly.type
_entity_poly.pdbx_seq_one_letter_code
_entity_poly.pdbx_strand_id
1 'polypeptide(L)'
;MEIVFTDEKRKEILHLPIIPETFDVSFPHNNETITTISGGDMLVIGLAGLKTIAFGCWLPSKNYSFAKSKVTAQQGKAFFTKWKRKNRPIRIVVTSKDGWEIHNELYAIDDFTFGYDRVGDMPYSLSLKQFVPKKVMR
;
A
#
# COMPACT_ATOMS: atom_id res chain seq x y z
N MET A 1 -10.92 -11.86 2.84
CA MET A 1 -10.35 -10.53 2.57
C MET A 1 -9.76 -10.49 1.18
N GLU A 2 -9.98 -9.42 0.47
CA GLU A 2 -9.42 -9.23 -0.86
C GLU A 2 -8.72 -7.88 -0.93
N ILE A 3 -7.63 -7.83 -1.68
CA ILE A 3 -6.86 -6.60 -1.88
C ILE A 3 -6.76 -6.35 -3.38
N VAL A 4 -7.19 -5.17 -3.80
CA VAL A 4 -7.19 -4.76 -5.20
C VAL A 4 -6.43 -3.45 -5.34
N PHE A 5 -5.51 -3.40 -6.29
CA PHE A 5 -4.82 -2.18 -6.68
C PHE A 5 -5.39 -1.68 -7.99
N THR A 6 -5.61 -0.39 -8.10
CA THR A 6 -6.04 0.24 -9.35
C THR A 6 -5.22 1.51 -9.58
N ASP A 7 -5.30 2.04 -10.80
CA ASP A 7 -4.79 3.38 -11.04
C ASP A 7 -5.78 4.43 -10.50
N GLU A 8 -5.43 5.71 -10.57
CA GLU A 8 -6.30 6.80 -10.08
C GLU A 8 -7.68 6.77 -10.72
N LYS A 9 -7.75 6.45 -11.99
CA LYS A 9 -8.99 6.46 -12.79
C LYS A 9 -9.71 5.12 -12.81
N ARG A 10 -9.18 4.12 -12.10
CA ARG A 10 -9.72 2.76 -12.04
C ARG A 10 -9.84 2.05 -13.39
N LYS A 11 -8.99 2.42 -14.34
CA LYS A 11 -8.96 1.80 -15.67
C LYS A 11 -8.17 0.50 -15.69
N GLU A 12 -7.13 0.41 -14.87
CA GLU A 12 -6.28 -0.77 -14.78
C GLU A 12 -6.44 -1.36 -13.38
N ILE A 13 -6.78 -2.64 -13.29
CA ILE A 13 -7.09 -3.31 -12.03
C ILE A 13 -6.15 -4.48 -11.83
N LEU A 14 -5.54 -4.54 -10.66
CA LEU A 14 -4.71 -5.66 -10.23
C LEU A 14 -5.30 -6.27 -8.96
N HIS A 15 -5.91 -7.43 -9.09
CA HIS A 15 -6.45 -8.17 -7.95
C HIS A 15 -5.36 -9.09 -7.40
N LEU A 16 -4.91 -8.86 -6.18
CA LEU A 16 -3.83 -9.67 -5.61
C LEU A 16 -4.26 -11.13 -5.49
N PRO A 17 -3.51 -12.06 -6.10
CA PRO A 17 -3.85 -13.48 -6.03
C PRO A 17 -3.59 -14.07 -4.65
N ILE A 18 -2.58 -13.58 -3.96
CA ILE A 18 -2.20 -14.05 -2.62
C ILE A 18 -2.31 -12.88 -1.65
N ILE A 19 -3.06 -13.08 -0.57
CA ILE A 19 -3.22 -12.07 0.47
C ILE A 19 -2.03 -12.16 1.43
N PRO A 20 -1.38 -11.04 1.77
CA PRO A 20 -0.28 -11.06 2.73
C PRO A 20 -0.77 -11.51 4.11
N GLU A 21 0.11 -12.13 4.86
CA GLU A 21 -0.19 -12.60 6.21
C GLU A 21 -0.54 -11.44 7.14
N THR A 22 0.18 -10.33 7.01
CA THR A 22 -0.09 -9.10 7.75
C THR A 22 -0.20 -7.93 6.79
N PHE A 23 -1.09 -7.00 7.13
CA PHE A 23 -1.30 -5.79 6.35
C PHE A 23 -1.55 -4.64 7.33
N ASP A 24 -0.48 -3.96 7.70
CA ASP A 24 -0.52 -2.93 8.71
C ASP A 24 -0.46 -1.53 8.12
N VAL A 25 -1.34 -0.66 8.60
CA VAL A 25 -1.36 0.75 8.21
C VAL A 25 -0.87 1.57 9.40
N SER A 26 0.20 2.31 9.20
CA SER A 26 0.72 3.23 10.21
C SER A 26 0.16 4.63 9.95
N PHE A 27 -0.39 5.24 10.99
CA PHE A 27 -0.99 6.57 10.90
C PHE A 27 -0.33 7.48 11.93
N PRO A 28 0.81 8.10 11.58
CA PRO A 28 1.55 8.93 12.54
C PRO A 28 0.94 10.31 12.72
N HIS A 29 1.32 10.95 13.81
CA HIS A 29 1.04 12.37 14.10
C HIS A 29 2.35 13.13 14.26
N ASN A 30 2.40 14.35 13.80
CA ASN A 30 3.57 15.21 13.93
C ASN A 30 3.48 16.01 15.23
N ASN A 31 3.56 15.32 16.36
CA ASN A 31 3.51 15.93 17.68
C ASN A 31 4.90 16.37 18.11
N GLU A 32 4.93 17.41 18.94
CA GLU A 32 6.17 17.90 19.54
C GLU A 32 6.07 17.89 21.07
N THR A 33 7.19 17.61 21.72
CA THR A 33 7.30 17.71 23.18
C THR A 33 8.12 18.95 23.49
N ILE A 34 7.56 19.84 24.28
CA ILE A 34 8.23 21.06 24.75
C ILE A 34 8.52 20.92 26.24
N THR A 35 9.78 21.11 26.62
CA THR A 35 10.18 21.10 28.02
C THR A 35 10.09 22.49 28.58
N THR A 36 9.28 22.68 29.63
CA THR A 36 9.11 23.99 30.30
C THR A 36 9.95 24.01 31.58
N ILE A 37 10.34 25.24 31.97
CA ILE A 37 11.19 25.43 33.17
C ILE A 37 10.42 25.09 34.45
N SER A 38 9.15 25.40 34.51
CA SER A 38 8.35 25.27 35.72
C SER A 38 7.32 24.17 35.74
N GLY A 39 6.93 23.64 34.58
CA GLY A 39 5.83 22.69 34.46
C GLY A 39 6.20 21.31 33.91
N GLY A 40 7.49 21.06 33.67
CA GLY A 40 7.92 19.82 33.04
C GLY A 40 7.60 19.79 31.54
N ASP A 41 7.42 18.59 31.01
CA ASP A 41 7.19 18.38 29.59
C ASP A 41 5.74 18.65 29.19
N MET A 42 5.56 19.32 28.07
CA MET A 42 4.25 19.56 27.46
C MET A 42 4.22 18.93 26.08
N LEU A 43 3.12 18.27 25.76
CA LEU A 43 2.89 17.72 24.42
C LEU A 43 2.08 18.72 23.59
N VAL A 44 2.64 19.10 22.43
CA VAL A 44 1.92 19.92 21.45
C VAL A 44 1.43 18.97 20.35
N ILE A 45 0.12 18.83 20.23
CA ILE A 45 -0.49 17.97 19.21
C ILE A 45 -0.38 18.67 17.86
N GLY A 46 0.35 18.06 16.95
CA GLY A 46 0.53 18.56 15.59
C GLY A 46 -0.51 18.02 14.63
N LEU A 47 -0.22 18.21 13.36
CA LEU A 47 -1.08 17.68 12.28
C LEU A 47 -0.86 16.20 12.09
N ALA A 48 -1.89 15.50 11.61
CA ALA A 48 -1.77 14.12 11.23
C ALA A 48 -0.76 13.98 10.07
N GLY A 49 0.14 13.00 10.20
CA GLY A 49 1.09 12.67 9.14
C GLY A 49 0.43 11.81 8.06
N LEU A 50 1.21 11.46 7.07
CA LEU A 50 0.74 10.60 6.00
C LEU A 50 0.74 9.14 6.47
N LYS A 51 -0.30 8.41 6.11
CA LYS A 51 -0.35 6.96 6.38
C LYS A 51 0.71 6.23 5.56
N THR A 52 1.29 5.20 6.14
CA THR A 52 2.24 4.34 5.43
C THR A 52 1.79 2.89 5.56
N ILE A 53 2.03 2.14 4.49
CA ILE A 53 1.76 0.70 4.45
C ILE A 53 3.03 0.01 4.01
N ALA A 54 3.42 -1.04 4.73
CA ALA A 54 4.54 -1.88 4.33
C ALA A 54 4.12 -3.33 4.55
N PHE A 55 4.25 -4.14 3.52
CA PHE A 55 3.94 -5.57 3.63
C PHE A 55 4.81 -6.37 2.68
N GLY A 56 4.96 -7.66 3.00
CA GLY A 56 5.62 -8.61 2.14
C GLY A 56 4.66 -9.73 1.76
N CYS A 57 4.76 -10.18 0.53
CA CYS A 57 3.96 -11.29 0.03
C CYS A 57 4.69 -11.93 -1.15
N TRP A 58 4.00 -12.73 -1.94
CA TRP A 58 4.57 -13.33 -3.14
C TRP A 58 3.53 -13.37 -4.24
N LEU A 59 4.00 -13.40 -5.48
CA LEU A 59 3.16 -13.52 -6.67
C LEU A 59 3.47 -14.85 -7.36
N PRO A 60 2.44 -15.61 -7.75
CA PRO A 60 2.63 -16.92 -8.35
C PRO A 60 3.15 -16.82 -9.78
N SER A 61 4.03 -17.75 -10.16
CA SER A 61 4.49 -17.86 -11.54
C SER A 61 3.49 -18.56 -12.44
N LYS A 62 2.56 -19.31 -11.84
CA LYS A 62 1.54 -20.07 -12.52
C LYS A 62 0.22 -20.01 -11.75
N ASN A 63 -0.83 -20.55 -12.33
CA ASN A 63 -2.15 -20.52 -11.74
C ASN A 63 -2.28 -21.57 -10.62
N TYR A 64 -2.38 -21.14 -9.38
CA TYR A 64 -2.63 -22.01 -8.23
C TYR A 64 -4.12 -22.01 -7.91
N SER A 65 -4.64 -23.16 -7.48
CA SER A 65 -6.06 -23.30 -7.15
C SER A 65 -6.51 -22.45 -5.94
N PHE A 66 -5.57 -22.15 -5.03
CA PHE A 66 -5.86 -21.35 -3.85
C PHE A 66 -5.74 -19.83 -4.09
N ALA A 67 -5.28 -19.42 -5.28
CA ALA A 67 -5.10 -18.01 -5.59
C ALA A 67 -6.45 -17.32 -5.80
N LYS A 68 -6.57 -16.09 -5.32
CA LYS A 68 -7.79 -15.30 -5.41
C LYS A 68 -8.05 -14.76 -6.82
N SER A 69 -7.01 -14.71 -7.65
CA SER A 69 -7.13 -14.25 -9.03
C SER A 69 -6.12 -14.98 -9.90
N LYS A 70 -6.16 -14.72 -11.20
CA LYS A 70 -5.24 -15.32 -12.17
C LYS A 70 -4.03 -14.44 -12.46
N VAL A 71 -3.78 -13.42 -11.66
CA VAL A 71 -2.64 -12.52 -11.83
C VAL A 71 -1.34 -13.30 -11.61
N THR A 72 -0.42 -13.17 -12.55
CA THR A 72 0.90 -13.80 -12.44
C THR A 72 1.94 -12.82 -11.93
N ALA A 73 3.14 -13.35 -11.61
CA ALA A 73 4.26 -12.52 -11.15
C ALA A 73 4.63 -11.45 -12.17
N GLN A 74 4.61 -11.77 -13.47
CA GLN A 74 4.94 -10.81 -14.51
C GLN A 74 3.93 -9.67 -14.58
N GLN A 75 2.65 -9.97 -14.46
CA GLN A 75 1.59 -8.96 -14.49
C GLN A 75 1.68 -8.02 -13.28
N GLY A 76 1.90 -8.56 -12.09
CA GLY A 76 2.06 -7.76 -10.88
C GLY A 76 3.30 -6.88 -10.92
N LYS A 77 4.44 -7.44 -11.34
CA LYS A 77 5.67 -6.70 -11.51
C LYS A 77 5.50 -5.55 -12.50
N ALA A 78 4.86 -5.82 -13.63
CA ALA A 78 4.62 -4.80 -14.66
C ALA A 78 3.77 -3.66 -14.12
N PHE A 79 2.72 -3.96 -13.38
CA PHE A 79 1.83 -2.97 -12.79
C PHE A 79 2.57 -2.05 -11.81
N PHE A 80 3.25 -2.63 -10.83
CA PHE A 80 3.96 -1.83 -9.81
C PHE A 80 5.11 -1.03 -10.41
N THR A 81 5.86 -1.62 -11.33
CA THR A 81 6.97 -0.93 -12.01
C THR A 81 6.46 0.24 -12.85
N LYS A 82 5.38 0.03 -13.59
CA LYS A 82 4.78 1.04 -14.45
C LYS A 82 4.37 2.28 -13.63
N TRP A 83 3.62 2.08 -12.56
CA TRP A 83 3.11 3.20 -11.77
C TRP A 83 4.19 3.88 -10.93
N LYS A 84 5.19 3.12 -10.51
CA LYS A 84 6.36 3.69 -9.84
C LYS A 84 7.14 4.61 -10.78
N ARG A 85 7.36 4.19 -12.03
CA ARG A 85 8.08 5.00 -13.02
C ARG A 85 7.31 6.22 -13.47
N LYS A 86 6.00 6.13 -13.53
CA LYS A 86 5.15 7.26 -13.91
C LYS A 86 5.01 8.29 -12.79
N ASN A 87 5.47 8.00 -11.59
CA ASN A 87 5.31 8.86 -10.42
C ASN A 87 3.85 9.23 -10.16
N ARG A 88 2.97 8.27 -10.39
CA ARG A 88 1.53 8.44 -10.17
C ARG A 88 1.07 7.57 -9.02
N PRO A 89 0.13 8.04 -8.22
CA PRO A 89 -0.41 7.23 -7.14
C PRO A 89 -1.26 6.08 -7.66
N ILE A 90 -1.37 5.05 -6.86
CA ILE A 90 -2.28 3.93 -7.09
C ILE A 90 -3.30 3.88 -5.97
N ARG A 91 -4.46 3.32 -6.27
CA ARG A 91 -5.52 3.15 -5.28
C ARG A 91 -5.48 1.74 -4.73
N ILE A 92 -5.53 1.63 -3.41
CA ILE A 92 -5.66 0.37 -2.71
C ILE A 92 -7.09 0.23 -2.22
N VAL A 93 -7.73 -0.87 -2.54
CA VAL A 93 -9.06 -1.20 -2.03
C VAL A 93 -8.97 -2.54 -1.31
N VAL A 94 -9.25 -2.54 -0.02
CA VAL A 94 -9.26 -3.75 0.80
C VAL A 94 -10.71 -4.05 1.17
N THR A 95 -11.15 -5.25 0.85
CA THR A 95 -12.53 -5.69 1.10
C THR A 95 -12.53 -6.81 2.11
N SER A 96 -13.44 -6.76 3.07
CA SER A 96 -13.59 -7.82 4.06
C SER A 96 -14.21 -9.07 3.44
N LYS A 97 -14.21 -10.16 4.21
CA LYS A 97 -14.82 -11.42 3.81
C LYS A 97 -16.30 -11.27 3.44
N ASP A 98 -17.00 -10.34 4.09
CA ASP A 98 -18.43 -10.12 3.89
C ASP A 98 -18.74 -9.10 2.78
N GLY A 99 -17.71 -8.64 2.06
CA GLY A 99 -17.88 -7.70 0.97
C GLY A 99 -17.83 -6.22 1.38
N TRP A 100 -17.54 -5.92 2.64
CA TRP A 100 -17.40 -4.54 3.10
C TRP A 100 -16.06 -3.96 2.72
N GLU A 101 -16.07 -2.75 2.19
CA GLU A 101 -14.86 -2.01 1.88
C GLU A 101 -14.29 -1.42 3.17
N ILE A 102 -13.15 -1.96 3.62
CA ILE A 102 -12.53 -1.54 4.88
C ILE A 102 -11.39 -0.54 4.68
N HIS A 103 -10.90 -0.39 3.45
CA HIS A 103 -9.86 0.57 3.12
C HIS A 103 -9.95 0.94 1.65
N ASN A 104 -9.87 2.23 1.35
CA ASN A 104 -9.92 2.72 -0.03
C ASN A 104 -9.26 4.10 -0.09
N GLU A 105 -7.96 4.13 -0.37
CA GLU A 105 -7.20 5.37 -0.42
C GLU A 105 -6.13 5.31 -1.50
N LEU A 106 -5.62 6.48 -1.87
CA LEU A 106 -4.54 6.62 -2.84
C LEU A 106 -3.19 6.58 -2.12
N TYR A 107 -2.24 5.88 -2.71
CA TYR A 107 -0.87 5.78 -2.20
C TYR A 107 0.14 5.89 -3.33
N ALA A 108 1.28 6.50 -3.05
CA ALA A 108 2.44 6.46 -3.93
C ALA A 108 3.31 5.27 -3.55
N ILE A 109 3.95 4.65 -4.52
CA ILE A 109 4.88 3.56 -4.27
C ILE A 109 6.22 4.15 -3.85
N ASP A 110 6.59 3.96 -2.58
CA ASP A 110 7.88 4.40 -2.06
C ASP A 110 9.00 3.44 -2.46
N ASP A 111 8.75 2.15 -2.27
CA ASP A 111 9.73 1.12 -2.56
C ASP A 111 9.05 -0.16 -3.00
N PHE A 112 9.70 -0.86 -3.92
CA PHE A 112 9.23 -2.14 -4.42
C PHE A 112 10.44 -3.05 -4.61
N THR A 113 10.62 -3.98 -3.70
CA THR A 113 11.71 -4.95 -3.72
C THR A 113 11.13 -6.31 -4.07
N PHE A 114 11.72 -6.99 -5.03
CA PHE A 114 11.23 -8.30 -5.46
C PHE A 114 12.41 -9.21 -5.81
N GLY A 115 12.15 -10.51 -5.78
CA GLY A 115 13.11 -11.52 -6.18
C GLY A 115 12.39 -12.71 -6.76
N TYR A 116 13.12 -13.78 -7.00
CA TYR A 116 12.55 -15.01 -7.53
C TYR A 116 13.03 -16.18 -6.70
N ASP A 117 12.13 -17.09 -6.36
CA ASP A 117 12.48 -18.30 -5.64
C ASP A 117 12.82 -19.44 -6.60
N ARG A 118 13.09 -20.61 -6.01
CA ARG A 118 13.49 -21.80 -6.78
C ARG A 118 12.40 -22.28 -7.73
N VAL A 119 11.14 -22.07 -7.37
CA VAL A 119 9.99 -22.50 -8.17
C VAL A 119 9.65 -21.50 -9.27
N GLY A 120 10.20 -20.27 -9.18
CA GLY A 120 9.91 -19.20 -10.11
C GLY A 120 8.84 -18.22 -9.62
N ASP A 121 8.30 -18.45 -8.42
CA ASP A 121 7.39 -17.48 -7.80
C ASP A 121 8.19 -16.25 -7.36
N MET A 122 7.51 -15.12 -7.24
CA MET A 122 8.17 -13.84 -6.97
C MET A 122 7.78 -13.33 -5.59
N PRO A 123 8.60 -13.60 -4.55
CA PRO A 123 8.41 -12.90 -3.28
C PRO A 123 8.75 -11.42 -3.47
N TYR A 124 7.97 -10.55 -2.83
CA TYR A 124 8.16 -9.11 -2.95
C TYR A 124 7.85 -8.41 -1.64
N SER A 125 8.37 -7.20 -1.52
CA SER A 125 8.09 -6.29 -0.42
C SER A 125 7.71 -4.95 -1.00
N LEU A 126 6.63 -4.37 -0.51
CA LEU A 126 6.08 -3.13 -1.03
C LEU A 126 5.90 -2.12 0.11
N SER A 127 6.42 -0.92 -0.09
CA SER A 127 6.23 0.20 0.82
C SER A 127 5.46 1.30 0.12
N LEU A 128 4.39 1.75 0.75
CA LEU A 128 3.48 2.74 0.20
C LEU A 128 3.34 3.91 1.17
N LYS A 129 3.17 5.09 0.63
CA LYS A 129 2.93 6.30 1.41
C LYS A 129 1.70 7.01 0.87
N GLN A 130 0.83 7.43 1.76
CA GLN A 130 -0.43 8.06 1.39
C GLN A 130 -0.22 9.27 0.48
N PHE A 131 -0.99 9.34 -0.57
CA PHE A 131 -1.04 10.49 -1.47
C PHE A 131 -2.32 11.27 -1.22
N VAL A 132 -2.15 12.53 -0.82
CA VAL A 132 -3.26 13.45 -0.62
C VAL A 132 -3.20 14.49 -1.73
N PRO A 133 -4.19 14.54 -2.63
CA PRO A 133 -4.18 15.54 -3.68
C PRO A 133 -4.20 16.95 -3.10
N LYS A 134 -3.35 17.83 -3.63
CA LYS A 134 -3.36 19.23 -3.23
C LYS A 134 -4.61 19.90 -3.74
N LYS A 135 -5.34 20.54 -2.84
CA LYS A 135 -6.41 21.45 -3.22
C LYS A 135 -5.79 22.78 -3.60
N VAL A 136 -6.10 23.23 -4.82
CA VAL A 136 -5.71 24.56 -5.24
C VAL A 136 -6.67 25.53 -4.60
N MET A 137 -6.17 26.35 -3.68
CA MET A 137 -6.95 27.42 -3.09
C MET A 137 -6.99 28.59 -4.06
N ARG A 138 -8.17 28.98 -4.41
CA ARG A 138 -8.39 30.15 -5.27
C ARG A 138 -9.02 31.27 -4.47
#